data_3c13984b18053585eb5645ce1a34a6d1
#
_entry.id   3c13984b18053585eb5645ce1a34a6d1
#
_cell.length_a   1.000
_cell.length_b   1.000
_cell.length_c   1.000
_cell.angle_alpha   90.00
_cell.angle_beta   90.00
_cell.angle_gamma   90.00
#
_symmetry.space_group_name_H-M   'P 1'
#
loop_
_entity.id
_entity.type
_entity.pdbx_description
1 polymer ?
#
loop_
_entity_poly.entity_id
_entity_poly.type
_entity_poly.pdbx_seq_one_letter_code
_entity_poly.pdbx_strand_id
1 'polypeptide(L)'
;DVNEAFGLIQAAYQIEPESAAINDSMGWAYFKKGDPQAALPYLQYAFEQYPDPEVAAHLGEVLWATGEHEQARAVFAKGLAGEGNMAVLRETIKRLGVRLPAASNAKK
;
A
#
# COMPACT_ATOMS: atom_id res chain seq x y z
N ASP A 1 -12.31 9.30 -14.87
CA ASP A 1 -10.93 9.00 -15.24
C ASP A 1 -9.99 9.32 -14.09
N VAL A 2 -8.73 9.03 -14.26
CA VAL A 2 -7.75 9.15 -13.18
C VAL A 2 -7.63 10.59 -12.70
N ASN A 3 -7.61 11.56 -13.61
CA ASN A 3 -7.45 12.94 -13.22
C ASN A 3 -8.65 13.47 -12.45
N GLU A 4 -9.84 13.05 -12.87
CA GLU A 4 -11.06 13.47 -12.19
C GLU A 4 -11.11 12.89 -10.78
N ALA A 5 -10.81 11.58 -10.66
CA ALA A 5 -10.79 10.93 -9.36
C ALA A 5 -9.72 11.57 -8.47
N PHE A 6 -8.57 11.90 -9.04
CA PHE A 6 -7.50 12.51 -8.27
C PHE A 6 -7.93 13.86 -7.68
N GLY A 7 -8.65 14.65 -8.49
CA GLY A 7 -9.14 15.94 -8.00
C GLY A 7 -10.08 15.81 -6.80
N LEU A 8 -10.96 14.81 -6.85
CA LEU A 8 -11.87 14.57 -5.75
C LEU A 8 -11.12 14.14 -4.48
N ILE A 9 -10.11 13.28 -4.64
CA ILE A 9 -9.34 12.83 -3.50
C ILE A 9 -8.52 13.99 -2.92
N GLN A 10 -7.97 14.84 -3.78
CA GLN A 10 -7.25 16.02 -3.30
C GLN A 10 -8.14 16.93 -2.47
N ALA A 11 -9.38 17.11 -2.90
CA ALA A 11 -10.32 17.93 -2.15
C ALA A 11 -10.57 17.33 -0.76
N ALA A 12 -10.73 16.01 -0.71
CA ALA A 12 -10.92 15.33 0.57
C ALA A 12 -9.67 15.48 1.45
N TYR A 13 -8.51 15.38 0.85
CA TYR A 13 -7.25 15.51 1.59
C TYR A 13 -7.13 16.90 2.23
N GLN A 14 -7.56 17.95 1.51
CA GLN A 14 -7.51 19.29 2.06
C GLN A 14 -8.34 19.40 3.33
N ILE A 15 -9.44 18.64 3.41
CA ILE A 15 -10.31 18.67 4.57
C ILE A 15 -9.80 17.80 5.70
N GLU A 16 -9.30 16.61 5.38
CA GLU A 16 -8.86 15.65 6.39
C GLU A 16 -7.49 15.06 6.04
N PRO A 17 -6.43 15.87 6.12
CA PRO A 17 -5.11 15.39 5.72
C PRO A 17 -4.54 14.30 6.62
N GLU A 18 -5.16 14.06 7.78
CA GLU A 18 -4.67 13.04 8.71
C GLU A 18 -5.40 11.71 8.58
N SER A 19 -6.39 11.63 7.70
CA SER A 19 -7.13 10.40 7.51
C SER A 19 -6.26 9.34 6.83
N ALA A 20 -6.12 8.17 7.46
CA ALA A 20 -5.36 7.08 6.85
C ALA A 20 -6.00 6.65 5.53
N ALA A 21 -7.34 6.55 5.50
CA ALA A 21 -8.03 6.13 4.29
C ALA A 21 -7.81 7.11 3.14
N ILE A 22 -7.85 8.41 3.43
CA ILE A 22 -7.66 9.42 2.39
C ILE A 22 -6.21 9.42 1.92
N ASN A 23 -5.26 9.24 2.84
CA ASN A 23 -3.86 9.15 2.45
C ASN A 23 -3.59 7.94 1.58
N ASP A 24 -4.22 6.80 1.90
CA ASP A 24 -4.11 5.62 1.06
C ASP A 24 -4.64 5.92 -0.35
N SER A 25 -5.78 6.58 -0.44
CA SER A 25 -6.37 6.95 -1.73
C SER A 25 -5.47 7.92 -2.49
N MET A 26 -4.88 8.92 -1.79
CA MET A 26 -3.97 9.86 -2.42
C MET A 26 -2.76 9.13 -3.01
N GLY A 27 -2.15 8.27 -2.21
CA GLY A 27 -0.99 7.54 -2.68
C GLY A 27 -1.31 6.64 -3.86
N TRP A 28 -2.42 5.91 -3.77
CA TRP A 28 -2.80 5.02 -4.85
C TRP A 28 -3.10 5.81 -6.13
N ALA A 29 -3.73 6.97 -6.00
CA ALA A 29 -4.00 7.82 -7.16
C ALA A 29 -2.73 8.31 -7.82
N TYR A 30 -1.73 8.73 -7.03
CA TYR A 30 -0.44 9.11 -7.60
C TYR A 30 0.19 7.94 -8.35
N PHE A 31 0.13 6.75 -7.78
CA PHE A 31 0.70 5.58 -8.44
C PHE A 31 0.00 5.32 -9.78
N LYS A 32 -1.32 5.43 -9.80
CA LYS A 32 -2.08 5.21 -11.02
C LYS A 32 -1.80 6.28 -12.07
N LYS A 33 -1.40 7.46 -11.64
CA LYS A 33 -1.00 8.51 -12.57
C LYS A 33 0.40 8.33 -13.09
N GLY A 34 1.12 7.33 -12.60
CA GLY A 34 2.47 7.06 -13.07
C GLY A 34 3.55 7.71 -12.23
N ASP A 35 3.24 8.12 -11.00
CA ASP A 35 4.19 8.78 -10.13
C ASP A 35 4.37 8.00 -8.83
N PRO A 36 5.08 6.86 -8.89
CA PRO A 36 5.25 6.04 -7.69
C PRO A 36 6.04 6.72 -6.59
N GLN A 37 6.97 7.60 -6.92
CA GLN A 37 7.74 8.29 -5.89
C GLN A 37 6.85 9.22 -5.07
N ALA A 38 5.93 9.94 -5.73
CA ALA A 38 5.02 10.81 -5.01
C ALA A 38 4.03 10.01 -4.16
N ALA A 39 3.74 8.78 -4.57
CA ALA A 39 2.80 7.93 -3.84
C ALA A 39 3.33 7.50 -2.49
N LEU A 40 4.64 7.31 -2.35
CA LEU A 40 5.22 6.66 -1.18
C LEU A 40 4.92 7.36 0.15
N PRO A 41 5.12 8.67 0.28
CA PRO A 41 4.86 9.29 1.60
C PRO A 41 3.42 9.14 2.06
N TYR A 42 2.47 9.22 1.13
CA TYR A 42 1.07 9.06 1.49
C TYR A 42 0.76 7.64 1.96
N LEU A 43 1.27 6.66 1.22
CA LEU A 43 1.01 5.26 1.57
C LEU A 43 1.74 4.85 2.83
N GLN A 44 2.94 5.37 3.05
CA GLN A 44 3.69 5.09 4.27
C GLN A 44 2.95 5.64 5.49
N TYR A 45 2.46 6.86 5.38
CA TYR A 45 1.69 7.45 6.46
C TYR A 45 0.43 6.62 6.74
N ALA A 46 -0.28 6.24 5.69
CA ALA A 46 -1.51 5.47 5.85
C ALA A 46 -1.24 4.14 6.54
N PHE A 47 -0.17 3.46 6.15
CA PHE A 47 0.16 2.17 6.72
C PHE A 47 0.59 2.28 8.18
N GLU A 48 1.32 3.34 8.53
CA GLU A 48 1.71 3.57 9.92
C GLU A 48 0.50 3.82 10.80
N GLN A 49 -0.47 4.57 10.30
CA GLN A 49 -1.66 4.87 11.07
C GLN A 49 -2.61 3.69 11.14
N TYR A 50 -2.67 2.89 10.08
CA TYR A 50 -3.63 1.81 10.00
C TYR A 50 -3.04 0.70 9.13
N PRO A 51 -2.34 -0.26 9.73
CA PRO A 51 -1.65 -1.32 8.95
C PRO A 51 -2.61 -2.40 8.46
N ASP A 52 -3.56 -2.00 7.68
CA ASP A 52 -4.58 -2.83 7.07
C ASP A 52 -4.00 -3.63 5.89
N PRO A 53 -4.49 -4.85 5.61
CA PRO A 53 -3.96 -5.64 4.49
C PRO A 53 -4.06 -4.94 3.14
N GLU A 54 -5.13 -4.19 2.90
CA GLU A 54 -5.26 -3.50 1.62
C GLU A 54 -4.25 -2.36 1.49
N VAL A 55 -4.01 -1.63 2.58
CA VAL A 55 -2.98 -0.59 2.58
C VAL A 55 -1.60 -1.23 2.39
N ALA A 56 -1.36 -2.38 3.01
CA ALA A 56 -0.12 -3.11 2.81
C ALA A 56 0.04 -3.51 1.34
N ALA A 57 -1.05 -3.93 0.69
CA ALA A 57 -0.99 -4.28 -0.73
C ALA A 57 -0.57 -3.08 -1.57
N HIS A 58 -1.16 -1.92 -1.31
CA HIS A 58 -0.85 -0.72 -2.06
C HIS A 58 0.59 -0.26 -1.83
N LEU A 59 0.99 -0.14 -0.56
CA LEU A 59 2.34 0.31 -0.25
C LEU A 59 3.38 -0.67 -0.78
N GLY A 60 3.14 -1.96 -0.57
CA GLY A 60 4.09 -2.97 -1.04
C GLY A 60 4.24 -2.94 -2.55
N GLU A 61 3.14 -2.77 -3.28
CA GLU A 61 3.22 -2.72 -4.73
C GLU A 61 4.02 -1.52 -5.21
N VAL A 62 3.83 -0.35 -4.61
CA VAL A 62 4.56 0.84 -5.00
C VAL A 62 6.05 0.68 -4.66
N LEU A 63 6.36 0.14 -3.49
CA LEU A 63 7.75 -0.13 -3.13
C LEU A 63 8.38 -1.10 -4.11
N TRP A 64 7.65 -2.13 -4.51
CA TRP A 64 8.15 -3.10 -5.48
C TRP A 64 8.45 -2.41 -6.81
N ALA A 65 7.54 -1.55 -7.25
CA ALA A 65 7.69 -0.84 -8.52
C ALA A 65 8.87 0.12 -8.52
N THR A 66 9.24 0.65 -7.37
CA THR A 66 10.38 1.56 -7.28
C THR A 66 11.69 0.85 -6.99
N GLY A 67 11.67 -0.48 -6.94
CA GLY A 67 12.89 -1.26 -6.72
C GLY A 67 13.23 -1.51 -5.26
N GLU A 68 12.39 -1.07 -4.33
CA GLU A 68 12.62 -1.27 -2.91
C GLU A 68 12.07 -2.62 -2.48
N HIS A 69 12.64 -3.69 -3.01
CA HIS A 69 12.08 -5.02 -2.88
C HIS A 69 12.11 -5.55 -1.45
N GLU A 70 13.17 -5.25 -0.70
CA GLU A 70 13.23 -5.71 0.68
C GLU A 70 12.16 -5.05 1.53
N GLN A 71 11.99 -3.73 1.35
CA GLN A 71 10.95 -3.04 2.08
C GLN A 71 9.57 -3.53 1.68
N ALA A 72 9.38 -3.81 0.39
CA ALA A 72 8.09 -4.33 -0.07
C ALA A 72 7.78 -5.66 0.61
N ARG A 73 8.77 -6.56 0.71
CA ARG A 73 8.55 -7.84 1.36
C ARG A 73 8.20 -7.67 2.82
N ALA A 74 8.85 -6.74 3.50
CA ALA A 74 8.54 -6.48 4.91
C ALA A 74 7.12 -5.98 5.09
N VAL A 75 6.67 -5.09 4.21
CA VAL A 75 5.31 -4.56 4.27
C VAL A 75 4.28 -5.67 4.01
N PHE A 76 4.53 -6.48 2.98
CA PHE A 76 3.63 -7.60 2.67
C PHE A 76 3.54 -8.57 3.85
N ALA A 77 4.67 -8.90 4.44
CA ALA A 77 4.68 -9.83 5.57
C ALA A 77 3.92 -9.26 6.76
N LYS A 78 4.07 -7.98 7.02
CA LYS A 78 3.36 -7.35 8.12
C LYS A 78 1.86 -7.32 7.85
N GLY A 79 1.47 -7.06 6.61
CA GLY A 79 0.05 -7.10 6.25
C GLY A 79 -0.55 -8.48 6.43
N LEU A 80 0.18 -9.51 6.03
CA LEU A 80 -0.30 -10.89 6.17
C LEU A 80 -0.41 -11.34 7.62
N ALA A 81 0.40 -10.74 8.51
CA ALA A 81 0.35 -11.08 9.92
C ALA A 81 -0.81 -10.39 10.65
N GLY A 82 -1.45 -9.42 10.02
CA GLY A 82 -2.56 -8.71 10.63
C GLY A 82 -3.87 -9.43 10.44
N GLU A 83 -4.94 -8.69 10.67
CA GLU A 83 -6.29 -9.22 10.55
C GLU A 83 -7.02 -8.53 9.42
N GLY A 84 -8.10 -9.14 8.96
CA GLY A 84 -8.93 -8.55 7.93
C GLY A 84 -8.93 -9.37 6.67
N ASN A 85 -9.53 -8.81 5.62
CA ASN A 85 -9.65 -9.49 4.35
C ASN A 85 -8.31 -9.45 3.61
N MET A 86 -7.77 -10.62 3.34
CA MET A 86 -6.45 -10.75 2.73
C MET A 86 -6.49 -10.92 1.21
N ALA A 87 -7.69 -10.86 0.61
CA ALA A 87 -7.83 -11.19 -0.81
C ALA A 87 -6.99 -10.28 -1.70
N VAL A 88 -7.09 -8.96 -1.49
CA VAL A 88 -6.34 -8.02 -2.31
C VAL A 88 -4.84 -8.19 -2.09
N LEU A 89 -4.42 -8.35 -0.83
CA LEU A 89 -3.01 -8.49 -0.52
C LEU A 89 -2.43 -9.76 -1.15
N ARG A 90 -3.12 -10.87 -1.02
CA ARG A 90 -2.63 -12.13 -1.59
C ARG A 90 -2.58 -12.06 -3.11
N GLU A 91 -3.60 -11.46 -3.72
CA GLU A 91 -3.62 -11.33 -5.17
C GLU A 91 -2.47 -10.45 -5.64
N THR A 92 -2.18 -9.37 -4.93
CA THR A 92 -1.09 -8.48 -5.28
C THR A 92 0.26 -9.20 -5.20
N ILE A 93 0.49 -9.92 -4.11
CA ILE A 93 1.74 -10.67 -3.94
C ILE A 93 1.91 -11.67 -5.07
N LYS A 94 0.84 -12.37 -5.41
CA LYS A 94 0.90 -13.37 -6.48
C LYS A 94 1.15 -12.72 -7.84
N ARG A 95 0.44 -11.65 -8.14
CA ARG A 95 0.57 -10.97 -9.42
C ARG A 95 1.97 -10.43 -9.64
N LEU A 96 2.58 -9.91 -8.58
CA LEU A 96 3.92 -9.35 -8.68
C LEU A 96 5.01 -10.44 -8.63
N GLY A 97 4.65 -11.67 -8.32
CA GLY A 97 5.61 -12.75 -8.22
C GLY A 97 6.54 -12.64 -7.04
N VAL A 98 6.06 -12.02 -5.96
CA VAL A 98 6.89 -11.81 -4.79
C VAL A 98 7.01 -13.09 -3.98
N ARG A 99 8.22 -13.42 -3.58
CA ARG A 99 8.44 -14.56 -2.72
C ARG A 99 8.69 -14.09 -1.30
N LEU A 100 7.96 -14.68 -0.37
CA LEU A 100 8.10 -14.36 1.03
C LEU A 100 8.55 -15.60 1.79
N PRO A 101 9.33 -15.43 2.87
CA PRO A 101 9.69 -16.57 3.70
C PRO A 101 8.43 -17.17 4.30
N ALA A 102 8.47 -18.47 4.56
CA ALA A 102 7.34 -19.12 5.19
C ALA A 102 7.16 -18.56 6.60
N ALA A 103 5.93 -18.15 6.90
CA ALA A 103 5.66 -17.52 8.19
C ALA A 103 5.89 -18.47 9.35
N SER A 104 5.61 -19.74 9.11
CA SER A 104 5.69 -20.72 10.19
C SER A 104 7.11 -21.00 10.63
N ASN A 105 8.07 -20.66 9.82
CA ASN A 105 9.41 -20.92 10.21
C ASN A 105 9.85 -19.98 11.25
N ALA A 106 9.14 -19.04 11.32
CA ALA A 106 9.43 -18.16 12.34
C ALA A 106 9.31 -18.86 13.64
N LYS A 107 9.43 -19.29 13.83
CA LYS A 107 9.10 -19.71 14.82
C LYS A 107 9.11 -20.66 15.40
N LYS A 108 9.34 -20.99 15.12
CA LYS A 108 9.14 -21.90 15.66
C LYS A 108 9.67 -22.11 16.20
#